data_efc3009fed29b0aef91d2b1f17daa2d1
#
_entry.id   efc3009fed29b0aef91d2b1f17daa2d1
#
_cell.length_a   1.000
_cell.length_b   1.000
_cell.length_c   1.000
_cell.angle_alpha   90.00
_cell.angle_beta   90.00
_cell.angle_gamma   90.00
#
_symmetry.space_group_name_H-M   'P 1'
#
loop_
_entity.id
_entity.type
_entity.pdbx_description
1 polymer ?
#
loop_
_entity_poly.entity_id
_entity_poly.type
_entity_poly.pdbx_seq_one_letter_code
_entity_poly.pdbx_strand_id
1 'polypeptide(L)'
;LYDINDVEATCNLILDNKELLLKTANEAYPSIVKRGGGACDLEVKVMTEDDTTFVVVYLIVDTLEAMGANMLNTTLEAVKISLESLTGGVALMAILSNYATRSLVTSRCEIPFSNLGDNGEYLAKRIELASKFAQADTYRAATHNKGIFNGIDSIVIASGNDWRAIEASCQSWAARDGKYKGLSTWTCDLEKEVLIGELTLPMPVASVGGSIGINPSVKVARAMLGNPDAKTLASIIVSVGLAQNLAALRALVGDGIQKGHMKLHAKSLAILA
;
A
#
# COMPACT_ATOMS: atom_id res chain seq x y z
N LEU A 1 19.45 -15.54 3.09
CA LEU A 1 20.54 -16.50 3.31
C LEU A 1 21.13 -16.29 4.69
N TYR A 2 21.56 -17.33 5.33
CA TYR A 2 22.33 -17.35 6.58
C TYR A 2 23.41 -18.43 6.47
N ASP A 3 24.21 -18.62 7.54
CA ASP A 3 25.35 -19.56 7.54
C ASP A 3 26.35 -19.24 6.42
N ILE A 4 26.80 -17.98 6.42
CA ILE A 4 27.64 -17.41 5.38
C ILE A 4 29.03 -17.09 5.99
N ASN A 5 30.09 -17.63 5.39
CA ASN A 5 31.45 -17.47 5.89
C ASN A 5 31.99 -16.05 5.67
N ASP A 6 31.71 -15.46 4.51
CA ASP A 6 32.13 -14.11 4.13
C ASP A 6 30.94 -13.36 3.53
N VAL A 7 30.40 -12.47 4.33
CA VAL A 7 29.16 -11.70 3.99
C VAL A 7 29.43 -10.74 2.83
N GLU A 8 30.54 -10.02 2.83
CA GLU A 8 30.87 -9.04 1.79
C GLU A 8 31.13 -9.72 0.44
N ALA A 9 31.97 -10.77 0.44
CA ALA A 9 32.21 -11.55 -0.77
C ALA A 9 30.91 -12.18 -1.32
N THR A 10 30.03 -12.66 -0.44
CA THR A 10 28.73 -13.22 -0.83
C THR A 10 27.82 -12.16 -1.46
N CYS A 11 27.75 -10.96 -0.88
CA CYS A 11 26.97 -9.87 -1.48
C CYS A 11 27.48 -9.49 -2.86
N ASN A 12 28.80 -9.35 -3.04
CA ASN A 12 29.41 -9.04 -4.32
C ASN A 12 29.13 -10.14 -5.34
N LEU A 13 29.29 -11.41 -4.94
CA LEU A 13 29.04 -12.57 -5.79
C LEU A 13 27.59 -12.61 -6.29
N ILE A 14 26.61 -12.29 -5.43
CA ILE A 14 25.18 -12.21 -5.82
C ILE A 14 24.96 -11.08 -6.83
N LEU A 15 25.55 -9.89 -6.58
CA LEU A 15 25.41 -8.73 -7.46
C LEU A 15 26.08 -8.95 -8.81
N ASP A 16 27.26 -9.57 -8.85
CA ASP A 16 27.97 -9.93 -10.09
C ASP A 16 27.19 -10.94 -10.95
N ASN A 17 26.36 -11.77 -10.30
CA ASN A 17 25.51 -12.76 -10.97
C ASN A 17 24.04 -12.31 -11.12
N LYS A 18 23.75 -11.02 -10.98
CA LYS A 18 22.41 -10.44 -11.03
C LYS A 18 21.65 -10.86 -12.31
N GLU A 19 22.27 -10.73 -13.48
CA GLU A 19 21.66 -11.08 -14.77
C GLU A 19 21.25 -12.55 -14.83
N LEU A 20 22.10 -13.46 -14.32
CA LEU A 20 21.80 -14.88 -14.24
C LEU A 20 20.60 -15.14 -13.32
N LEU A 21 20.55 -14.51 -12.17
CA LEU A 21 19.44 -14.66 -11.20
C LEU A 21 18.12 -14.10 -11.74
N LEU A 22 18.16 -12.95 -12.43
CA LEU A 22 16.97 -12.39 -13.11
C LEU A 22 16.50 -13.29 -14.25
N LYS A 23 17.42 -13.89 -15.00
CA LYS A 23 17.07 -14.87 -16.03
C LYS A 23 16.40 -16.10 -15.41
N THR A 24 16.97 -16.69 -14.37
CA THR A 24 16.36 -17.82 -13.64
C THR A 24 14.94 -17.48 -13.14
N ALA A 25 14.79 -16.29 -12.57
CA ALA A 25 13.49 -15.78 -12.11
C ALA A 25 12.46 -15.75 -13.25
N ASN A 26 12.84 -15.22 -14.40
CA ASN A 26 11.98 -15.06 -15.58
C ASN A 26 11.67 -16.40 -16.26
N GLU A 27 12.60 -17.35 -16.26
CA GLU A 27 12.40 -18.70 -16.76
C GLU A 27 11.44 -19.51 -15.89
N ALA A 28 11.38 -19.24 -14.57
CA ALA A 28 10.46 -19.90 -13.66
C ALA A 28 8.98 -19.53 -13.90
N TYR A 29 8.71 -18.34 -14.46
CA TYR A 29 7.35 -17.92 -14.77
C TYR A 29 7.24 -17.21 -16.13
N PRO A 30 7.43 -17.94 -17.24
CA PRO A 30 7.57 -17.34 -18.58
C PRO A 30 6.31 -16.65 -19.08
N SER A 31 5.13 -16.93 -18.50
CA SER A 31 3.88 -16.34 -18.95
C SER A 31 3.77 -14.84 -18.64
N ILE A 32 4.41 -14.34 -17.57
CA ILE A 32 4.45 -12.90 -17.25
C ILE A 32 5.41 -12.17 -18.19
N VAL A 33 6.55 -12.79 -18.50
CA VAL A 33 7.56 -12.25 -19.40
C VAL A 33 6.99 -12.08 -20.82
N LYS A 34 6.24 -13.06 -21.31
CA LYS A 34 5.54 -12.96 -22.61
C LYS A 34 4.55 -11.81 -22.69
N ARG A 35 4.06 -11.32 -21.56
CA ARG A 35 3.13 -10.19 -21.45
C ARG A 35 3.85 -8.86 -21.23
N GLY A 36 5.18 -8.85 -21.09
CA GLY A 36 6.01 -7.67 -20.92
C GLY A 36 6.34 -7.31 -19.48
N GLY A 37 6.02 -8.17 -18.51
CA GLY A 37 6.43 -8.05 -17.10
C GLY A 37 7.57 -9.00 -16.74
N GLY A 38 7.69 -9.34 -15.47
CA GLY A 38 8.69 -10.27 -14.94
C GLY A 38 9.70 -9.61 -14.00
N ALA A 39 10.72 -10.37 -13.60
CA ALA A 39 11.79 -9.89 -12.75
C ALA A 39 12.65 -8.86 -13.51
N CYS A 40 12.80 -7.68 -12.93
CA CYS A 40 13.45 -6.53 -13.57
C CYS A 40 14.64 -5.99 -12.77
N ASP A 41 14.74 -6.29 -11.48
CA ASP A 41 15.84 -5.83 -10.63
C ASP A 41 16.05 -6.74 -9.43
N LEU A 42 17.23 -6.61 -8.79
CA LEU A 42 17.60 -7.34 -7.57
C LEU A 42 18.44 -6.43 -6.68
N GLU A 43 18.08 -6.41 -5.39
CA GLU A 43 18.82 -5.69 -4.34
C GLU A 43 19.29 -6.68 -3.28
N VAL A 44 20.44 -6.41 -2.68
CA VAL A 44 21.00 -7.21 -1.59
C VAL A 44 21.16 -6.32 -0.36
N LYS A 45 20.73 -6.81 0.81
CA LYS A 45 20.89 -6.12 2.09
C LYS A 45 21.42 -7.08 3.15
N VAL A 46 22.30 -6.59 4.01
CA VAL A 46 22.78 -7.31 5.19
C VAL A 46 21.98 -6.84 6.39
N MET A 47 21.46 -7.76 7.16
CA MET A 47 20.72 -7.49 8.40
C MET A 47 21.27 -8.38 9.50
N THR A 48 21.41 -7.81 10.70
CA THR A 48 21.85 -8.56 11.88
C THR A 48 20.85 -8.37 12.99
N GLU A 49 20.45 -9.46 13.58
CA GLU A 49 19.60 -9.49 14.79
C GLU A 49 20.28 -10.42 15.79
N ASP A 50 20.55 -9.93 16.98
CA ASP A 50 21.40 -10.57 17.96
C ASP A 50 22.74 -11.04 17.33
N ASP A 51 23.07 -12.31 17.43
CA ASP A 51 24.29 -12.92 16.88
C ASP A 51 24.12 -13.48 15.46
N THR A 52 22.95 -13.28 14.83
CA THR A 52 22.65 -13.86 13.52
C THR A 52 22.68 -12.80 12.42
N THR A 53 23.52 -13.05 11.40
CA THR A 53 23.58 -12.20 10.20
C THR A 53 22.85 -12.87 9.04
N PHE A 54 22.00 -12.09 8.39
CA PHE A 54 21.25 -12.49 7.20
C PHE A 54 21.69 -11.69 5.99
N VAL A 55 21.91 -12.35 4.87
CA VAL A 55 21.97 -11.70 3.55
C VAL A 55 20.59 -11.85 2.91
N VAL A 56 19.88 -10.74 2.79
CA VAL A 56 18.50 -10.70 2.26
C VAL A 56 18.57 -10.23 0.81
N VAL A 57 18.04 -11.06 -0.09
CA VAL A 57 17.95 -10.75 -1.53
C VAL A 57 16.53 -10.35 -1.86
N TYR A 58 16.34 -9.11 -2.28
CA TYR A 58 15.05 -8.60 -2.74
C TYR A 58 14.98 -8.68 -4.26
N LEU A 59 14.05 -9.47 -4.77
CA LEU A 59 13.74 -9.54 -6.19
C LEU A 59 12.60 -8.58 -6.52
N ILE A 60 12.84 -7.66 -7.45
CA ILE A 60 11.84 -6.70 -7.94
C ILE A 60 11.19 -7.27 -9.20
N VAL A 61 9.86 -7.39 -9.19
CA VAL A 61 9.11 -8.03 -10.26
C VAL A 61 7.95 -7.15 -10.70
N ASP A 62 7.86 -6.87 -12.01
CA ASP A 62 6.67 -6.24 -12.59
C ASP A 62 5.59 -7.29 -12.79
N THR A 63 4.52 -7.19 -12.03
CA THR A 63 3.39 -8.12 -12.05
C THR A 63 2.29 -7.71 -13.02
N LEU A 64 2.41 -6.56 -13.67
CA LEU A 64 1.43 -5.97 -14.59
C LEU A 64 0.04 -5.83 -13.92
N GLU A 65 -0.95 -6.50 -14.45
CA GLU A 65 -2.36 -6.46 -14.01
C GLU A 65 -2.67 -7.39 -12.83
N ALA A 66 -1.69 -8.17 -12.34
CA ALA A 66 -1.87 -9.10 -11.24
C ALA A 66 -1.25 -8.56 -9.95
N MET A 67 -1.79 -8.95 -8.78
CA MET A 67 -1.09 -8.75 -7.50
C MET A 67 0.14 -9.67 -7.42
N GLY A 68 0.04 -10.89 -7.97
CA GLY A 68 1.17 -11.74 -8.29
C GLY A 68 1.67 -12.66 -7.18
N ALA A 69 0.98 -12.84 -6.04
CA ALA A 69 1.49 -13.59 -4.89
C ALA A 69 2.04 -14.98 -5.23
N ASN A 70 1.25 -15.82 -5.91
CA ASN A 70 1.69 -17.17 -6.28
C ASN A 70 2.85 -17.15 -7.29
N MET A 71 2.80 -16.22 -8.25
CA MET A 71 3.86 -16.03 -9.24
C MET A 71 5.18 -15.64 -8.55
N LEU A 72 5.13 -14.66 -7.65
CA LEU A 72 6.29 -14.20 -6.89
C LEU A 72 6.91 -15.34 -6.07
N ASN A 73 6.09 -16.13 -5.38
CA ASN A 73 6.60 -17.26 -4.59
C ASN A 73 7.25 -18.33 -5.48
N THR A 74 6.63 -18.72 -6.60
CA THR A 74 7.23 -19.65 -7.55
C THR A 74 8.57 -19.13 -8.11
N THR A 75 8.63 -17.87 -8.44
CA THR A 75 9.85 -17.21 -8.93
C THR A 75 10.95 -17.19 -7.87
N LEU A 76 10.61 -16.82 -6.63
CA LEU A 76 11.55 -16.76 -5.52
C LEU A 76 12.08 -18.15 -5.11
N GLU A 77 11.23 -19.18 -5.14
CA GLU A 77 11.64 -20.57 -4.87
C GLU A 77 12.67 -21.06 -5.91
N ALA A 78 12.51 -20.70 -7.18
CA ALA A 78 13.48 -21.03 -8.21
C ALA A 78 14.83 -20.29 -8.00
N VAL A 79 14.78 -19.00 -7.70
CA VAL A 79 15.97 -18.18 -7.42
C VAL A 79 16.69 -18.64 -6.16
N LYS A 80 15.95 -19.12 -5.14
CA LYS A 80 16.49 -19.69 -3.92
C LYS A 80 17.53 -20.80 -4.22
N ILE A 81 17.18 -21.74 -5.09
CA ILE A 81 18.06 -22.87 -5.45
C ILE A 81 19.35 -22.36 -6.09
N SER A 82 19.25 -21.37 -6.97
CA SER A 82 20.41 -20.76 -7.63
C SER A 82 21.30 -20.01 -6.61
N LEU A 83 20.71 -19.31 -5.66
CA LEU A 83 21.43 -18.59 -4.60
C LEU A 83 22.19 -19.54 -3.68
N GLU A 84 21.58 -20.64 -3.24
CA GLU A 84 22.26 -21.64 -2.42
C GLU A 84 23.45 -22.28 -3.17
N SER A 85 23.24 -22.62 -4.44
CA SER A 85 24.32 -23.18 -5.29
C SER A 85 25.44 -22.19 -5.53
N LEU A 86 25.13 -20.92 -5.70
CA LEU A 86 26.10 -19.87 -6.01
C LEU A 86 26.96 -19.50 -4.79
N THR A 87 26.32 -19.40 -3.61
CA THR A 87 26.95 -18.82 -2.41
C THR A 87 27.43 -19.86 -1.40
N GLY A 88 26.93 -21.06 -1.47
CA GLY A 88 27.13 -22.10 -0.44
C GLY A 88 26.40 -21.81 0.88
N GLY A 89 25.71 -20.70 1.00
CA GLY A 89 24.87 -20.36 2.15
C GLY A 89 23.53 -21.10 2.14
N VAL A 90 22.81 -21.05 3.24
CA VAL A 90 21.51 -21.70 3.43
C VAL A 90 20.39 -20.65 3.31
N ALA A 91 19.42 -20.89 2.45
CA ALA A 91 18.25 -20.02 2.34
C ALA A 91 17.16 -20.46 3.33
N LEU A 92 16.88 -19.61 4.31
CA LEU A 92 15.86 -19.87 5.33
C LEU A 92 14.47 -19.96 4.70
N MET A 93 14.13 -19.01 3.84
CA MET A 93 12.83 -18.94 3.16
C MET A 93 12.93 -18.17 1.83
N ALA A 94 11.97 -18.38 0.96
CA ALA A 94 11.78 -17.66 -0.27
C ALA A 94 10.29 -17.31 -0.41
N ILE A 95 9.92 -16.07 -0.08
CA ILE A 95 8.53 -15.64 -0.03
C ILE A 95 8.40 -14.16 -0.38
N LEU A 96 7.27 -13.76 -0.95
CA LEU A 96 6.95 -12.37 -1.21
C LEU A 96 6.91 -11.53 0.08
N SER A 97 7.16 -10.23 -0.06
CA SER A 97 6.84 -9.24 0.97
C SER A 97 5.56 -8.49 0.63
N ASN A 98 4.67 -8.33 1.60
CA ASN A 98 3.51 -7.45 1.45
C ASN A 98 3.89 -5.97 1.54
N TYR A 99 5.10 -5.61 1.96
CA TYR A 99 5.58 -4.23 1.98
C TYR A 99 5.99 -3.78 0.57
N ALA A 100 5.00 -3.48 -0.26
CA ALA A 100 5.14 -3.23 -1.70
C ALA A 100 5.61 -1.80 -2.02
N THR A 101 6.81 -1.43 -1.59
CA THR A 101 7.38 -0.08 -1.69
C THR A 101 7.61 0.42 -3.13
N ARG A 102 7.50 -0.45 -4.13
CA ARG A 102 7.62 -0.11 -5.55
C ARG A 102 6.26 0.11 -6.23
N SER A 103 5.14 -0.15 -5.54
CA SER A 103 3.77 0.01 -6.06
C SER A 103 3.09 1.25 -5.45
N LEU A 104 3.80 2.39 -5.44
CA LEU A 104 3.30 3.62 -4.82
C LEU A 104 2.32 4.35 -5.73
N VAL A 105 1.23 4.81 -5.14
CA VAL A 105 0.22 5.67 -5.77
C VAL A 105 0.00 6.90 -4.89
N THR A 106 0.00 8.07 -5.51
CA THR A 106 -0.28 9.35 -4.86
C THR A 106 -1.60 9.93 -5.35
N SER A 107 -2.48 10.27 -4.42
CA SER A 107 -3.64 11.13 -4.67
C SER A 107 -3.39 12.50 -4.05
N ARG A 108 -3.64 13.56 -4.83
CA ARG A 108 -3.50 14.95 -4.39
C ARG A 108 -4.72 15.75 -4.83
N CYS A 109 -5.22 16.62 -3.96
CA CYS A 109 -6.31 17.54 -4.28
C CYS A 109 -6.04 18.93 -3.72
N GLU A 110 -6.64 19.92 -4.37
CA GLU A 110 -6.70 21.31 -3.90
C GLU A 110 -8.17 21.70 -3.74
N ILE A 111 -8.54 22.20 -2.58
CA ILE A 111 -9.92 22.54 -2.24
C ILE A 111 -9.95 24.03 -1.88
N PRO A 112 -10.62 24.88 -2.68
CA PRO A 112 -10.82 26.28 -2.32
C PRO A 112 -11.48 26.40 -0.94
N PHE A 113 -11.03 27.35 -0.13
CA PHE A 113 -11.62 27.58 1.20
C PHE A 113 -13.12 27.85 1.11
N SER A 114 -13.57 28.54 0.06
CA SER A 114 -14.99 28.77 -0.21
C SER A 114 -15.84 27.50 -0.35
N ASN A 115 -15.23 26.38 -0.76
CA ASN A 115 -15.92 25.08 -0.88
C ASN A 115 -16.03 24.33 0.45
N LEU A 116 -15.36 24.80 1.51
CA LEU A 116 -15.46 24.23 2.85
C LEU A 116 -16.63 24.80 3.67
N GLY A 117 -17.27 25.88 3.20
CA GLY A 117 -18.40 26.55 3.84
C GLY A 117 -18.09 27.99 4.26
N ASP A 118 -19.01 28.65 4.99
CA ASP A 118 -18.93 30.07 5.34
C ASP A 118 -17.67 30.46 6.15
N ASN A 119 -17.14 29.54 6.95
CA ASN A 119 -15.90 29.69 7.71
C ASN A 119 -14.76 28.83 7.13
N GLY A 120 -14.68 28.76 5.78
CA GLY A 120 -13.80 27.81 5.08
C GLY A 120 -12.32 27.91 5.45
N GLU A 121 -11.76 29.11 5.53
CA GLU A 121 -10.37 29.32 5.96
C GLU A 121 -10.11 28.81 7.39
N TYR A 122 -11.00 29.15 8.32
CA TYR A 122 -10.91 28.69 9.71
C TYR A 122 -10.97 27.15 9.79
N LEU A 123 -11.88 26.54 9.04
CA LEU A 123 -12.03 25.08 8.98
C LEU A 123 -10.79 24.42 8.35
N ALA A 124 -10.25 24.99 7.27
CA ALA A 124 -9.03 24.52 6.62
C ALA A 124 -7.84 24.49 7.59
N LYS A 125 -7.61 25.60 8.33
CA LYS A 125 -6.56 25.69 9.35
C LYS A 125 -6.73 24.65 10.46
N ARG A 126 -7.94 24.33 10.88
CA ARG A 126 -8.22 23.27 11.87
C ARG A 126 -7.97 21.87 11.30
N ILE A 127 -8.30 21.62 10.04
CA ILE A 127 -7.98 20.36 9.34
C ILE A 127 -6.46 20.18 9.27
N GLU A 128 -5.72 21.22 8.90
CA GLU A 128 -4.25 21.20 8.89
C GLU A 128 -3.68 20.86 10.28
N LEU A 129 -4.17 21.50 11.33
CA LEU A 129 -3.74 21.21 12.71
C LEU A 129 -4.04 19.76 13.11
N ALA A 130 -5.21 19.23 12.75
CA ALA A 130 -5.58 17.85 13.03
C ALA A 130 -4.69 16.86 12.23
N SER A 131 -4.30 17.21 11.02
CA SER A 131 -3.32 16.47 10.24
C SER A 131 -1.94 16.47 10.88
N LYS A 132 -1.44 17.65 11.30
CA LYS A 132 -0.17 17.78 12.05
C LYS A 132 -0.19 16.97 13.35
N PHE A 133 -1.32 16.94 14.04
CA PHE A 133 -1.47 16.14 15.26
C PHE A 133 -1.34 14.62 14.96
N ALA A 134 -1.90 14.14 13.86
CA ALA A 134 -1.73 12.75 13.44
C ALA A 134 -0.28 12.41 13.03
N GLN A 135 0.54 13.39 12.64
CA GLN A 135 1.97 13.18 12.42
C GLN A 135 2.76 13.15 13.73
N ALA A 136 2.30 13.85 14.75
CA ALA A 136 3.00 14.00 16.03
C ALA A 136 2.72 12.88 17.02
N ASP A 137 1.47 12.41 17.09
CA ASP A 137 0.97 11.45 18.09
C ASP A 137 0.57 10.11 17.47
N THR A 138 1.19 9.03 17.94
CA THR A 138 0.94 7.67 17.44
C THR A 138 -0.49 7.19 17.73
N TYR A 139 -1.08 7.53 18.87
CA TYR A 139 -2.47 7.17 19.18
C TYR A 139 -3.45 7.84 18.23
N ARG A 140 -3.21 9.13 17.94
CA ARG A 140 -4.02 9.84 16.95
C ARG A 140 -3.80 9.27 15.54
N ALA A 141 -2.57 8.96 15.17
CA ALA A 141 -2.22 8.35 13.89
C ALA A 141 -2.97 7.03 13.65
N ALA A 142 -3.03 6.15 14.65
CA ALA A 142 -3.74 4.87 14.55
C ALA A 142 -5.22 5.06 14.17
N THR A 143 -5.91 5.99 14.86
CA THR A 143 -7.32 6.29 14.57
C THR A 143 -7.50 7.03 13.24
N HIS A 144 -6.56 7.92 12.90
CA HIS A 144 -6.55 8.64 11.63
C HIS A 144 -6.42 7.68 10.44
N ASN A 145 -5.46 6.77 10.49
CA ASN A 145 -5.22 5.79 9.44
C ASN A 145 -6.38 4.78 9.33
N LYS A 146 -6.90 4.28 10.46
CA LYS A 146 -8.10 3.44 10.46
C LYS A 146 -9.27 4.12 9.74
N GLY A 147 -9.44 5.43 9.93
CA GLY A 147 -10.45 6.22 9.23
C GLY A 147 -10.27 6.23 7.71
N ILE A 148 -9.03 6.32 7.21
CA ILE A 148 -8.69 6.22 5.78
C ILE A 148 -9.10 4.85 5.23
N PHE A 149 -8.82 3.77 5.98
CA PHE A 149 -9.12 2.40 5.57
C PHE A 149 -10.62 2.08 5.51
N ASN A 150 -11.50 2.84 6.17
CA ASN A 150 -12.94 2.67 5.98
C ASN A 150 -13.35 2.85 4.49
N GLY A 151 -12.68 3.73 3.76
CA GLY A 151 -12.90 3.91 2.32
C GLY A 151 -12.11 2.91 1.47
N ILE A 152 -10.83 2.73 1.76
CA ILE A 152 -9.92 1.86 1.01
C ILE A 152 -10.43 0.43 1.01
N ASP A 153 -10.66 -0.18 2.18
CA ASP A 153 -11.05 -1.58 2.32
C ASP A 153 -12.38 -1.87 1.63
N SER A 154 -13.31 -0.92 1.65
CA SER A 154 -14.59 -1.07 0.99
C SER A 154 -14.43 -1.33 -0.51
N ILE A 155 -13.52 -0.64 -1.19
CA ILE A 155 -13.27 -0.81 -2.63
C ILE A 155 -12.37 -2.02 -2.88
N VAL A 156 -11.36 -2.24 -2.06
CA VAL A 156 -10.45 -3.39 -2.18
C VAL A 156 -11.25 -4.70 -2.10
N ILE A 157 -12.15 -4.82 -1.11
CA ILE A 157 -13.02 -6.00 -0.94
C ILE A 157 -14.01 -6.12 -2.11
N ALA A 158 -14.68 -5.01 -2.47
CA ALA A 158 -15.65 -5.01 -3.55
C ALA A 158 -15.02 -5.35 -4.91
N SER A 159 -13.77 -4.98 -5.15
CA SER A 159 -13.02 -5.30 -6.36
C SER A 159 -12.37 -6.70 -6.35
N GLY A 160 -12.51 -7.48 -5.27
CA GLY A 160 -12.00 -8.84 -5.14
C GLY A 160 -10.51 -8.93 -4.84
N ASN A 161 -9.92 -7.86 -4.33
CA ASN A 161 -8.51 -7.78 -3.93
C ASN A 161 -8.30 -8.17 -2.46
N ASP A 162 -7.05 -8.43 -2.08
CA ASP A 162 -6.67 -8.84 -0.72
C ASP A 162 -6.48 -7.60 0.18
N TRP A 163 -7.52 -7.27 0.97
CA TRP A 163 -7.50 -6.14 1.89
C TRP A 163 -6.43 -6.29 2.99
N ARG A 164 -6.13 -7.51 3.43
CA ARG A 164 -5.11 -7.74 4.48
C ARG A 164 -3.71 -7.44 3.98
N ALA A 165 -3.42 -7.80 2.72
CA ALA A 165 -2.15 -7.46 2.07
C ALA A 165 -2.00 -5.95 1.90
N ILE A 166 -3.08 -5.24 1.52
CA ILE A 166 -3.09 -3.78 1.40
C ILE A 166 -2.91 -3.11 2.77
N GLU A 167 -3.63 -3.53 3.80
CA GLU A 167 -3.45 -3.00 5.15
C GLU A 167 -2.01 -3.22 5.66
N ALA A 168 -1.48 -4.44 5.55
CA ALA A 168 -0.11 -4.75 5.97
C ALA A 168 0.92 -3.83 5.28
N SER A 169 0.77 -3.62 3.97
CA SER A 169 1.62 -2.73 3.18
C SER A 169 1.55 -1.28 3.67
N CYS A 170 0.35 -0.77 3.80
CA CYS A 170 0.12 0.63 4.17
C CYS A 170 0.45 0.94 5.63
N GLN A 171 0.17 0.01 6.57
CA GLN A 171 0.54 0.18 7.98
C GLN A 171 2.07 0.16 8.15
N SER A 172 2.78 -0.70 7.41
CA SER A 172 4.24 -0.68 7.35
C SER A 172 4.76 0.64 6.77
N TRP A 173 4.08 1.17 5.73
CA TRP A 173 4.41 2.47 5.13
C TRP A 173 4.21 3.64 6.10
N ALA A 174 3.22 3.57 7.00
CA ALA A 174 3.02 4.57 8.04
C ALA A 174 4.20 4.65 9.03
N ALA A 175 4.97 3.58 9.16
CA ALA A 175 6.14 3.48 10.06
C ALA A 175 7.50 3.57 9.33
N ARG A 176 7.53 3.88 8.01
CA ARG A 176 8.74 3.86 7.18
C ARG A 176 9.92 4.70 7.69
N ASP A 177 9.62 5.75 8.44
CA ASP A 177 10.63 6.66 9.02
C ASP A 177 10.99 6.31 10.48
N GLY A 178 10.68 5.09 10.93
CA GLY A 178 10.95 4.63 12.30
C GLY A 178 9.90 5.03 13.34
N LYS A 179 8.88 5.81 12.96
CA LYS A 179 7.75 6.18 13.83
C LYS A 179 6.44 6.04 13.05
N TYR A 180 5.45 5.42 13.67
CA TYR A 180 4.11 5.31 13.10
C TYR A 180 3.41 6.68 13.07
N LYS A 181 3.02 7.14 11.89
CA LYS A 181 2.44 8.47 11.62
C LYS A 181 1.16 8.38 10.80
N GLY A 182 0.43 9.49 10.71
CA GLY A 182 -0.68 9.65 9.77
C GLY A 182 -0.22 9.46 8.32
N LEU A 183 -1.01 8.73 7.55
CA LEU A 183 -0.71 8.42 6.13
C LEU A 183 -0.98 9.59 5.19
N SER A 184 -1.94 10.45 5.53
CA SER A 184 -2.28 11.64 4.76
C SER A 184 -1.70 12.91 5.37
N THR A 185 -1.52 13.93 4.54
CA THR A 185 -1.18 15.29 4.96
C THR A 185 -2.18 16.29 4.41
N TRP A 186 -2.49 17.30 5.22
CA TRP A 186 -3.31 18.45 4.83
C TRP A 186 -2.58 19.73 5.19
N THR A 187 -2.45 20.66 4.24
CA THR A 187 -1.75 21.94 4.39
C THR A 187 -2.56 23.07 3.76
N CYS A 188 -2.52 24.26 4.37
CA CYS A 188 -3.14 25.46 3.81
C CYS A 188 -2.14 26.25 2.97
N ASP A 189 -2.51 26.55 1.74
CA ASP A 189 -1.87 27.58 0.94
C ASP A 189 -2.73 28.85 1.07
N LEU A 190 -2.26 29.79 1.88
CA LEU A 190 -3.00 31.04 2.17
C LEU A 190 -2.98 32.03 1.03
N GLU A 191 -1.98 31.97 0.14
CA GLU A 191 -1.90 32.87 -1.02
C GLU A 191 -2.91 32.46 -2.09
N LYS A 192 -3.10 31.13 -2.28
CA LYS A 192 -4.07 30.59 -3.22
C LYS A 192 -5.45 30.36 -2.60
N GLU A 193 -5.59 30.56 -1.30
CA GLU A 193 -6.82 30.27 -0.54
C GLU A 193 -7.33 28.83 -0.73
N VAL A 194 -6.42 27.84 -0.71
CA VAL A 194 -6.76 26.43 -0.87
C VAL A 194 -6.23 25.56 0.26
N LEU A 195 -6.98 24.51 0.58
CA LEU A 195 -6.54 23.38 1.39
C LEU A 195 -6.01 22.29 0.47
N ILE A 196 -4.75 21.92 0.63
CA ILE A 196 -4.08 20.88 -0.16
C ILE A 196 -4.06 19.58 0.65
N GLY A 197 -4.61 18.52 0.08
CA GLY A 197 -4.57 17.17 0.64
C GLY A 197 -3.70 16.24 -0.20
N GLU A 198 -2.90 15.41 0.47
CA GLU A 198 -2.06 14.41 -0.18
C GLU A 198 -2.07 13.09 0.59
N LEU A 199 -2.09 11.99 -0.16
CA LEU A 199 -2.02 10.63 0.35
C LEU A 199 -1.21 9.76 -0.62
N THR A 200 -0.07 9.25 -0.16
CA THR A 200 0.77 8.31 -0.92
C THR A 200 0.79 6.96 -0.22
N LEU A 201 0.36 5.91 -0.92
CA LEU A 201 0.26 4.55 -0.39
C LEU A 201 0.85 3.52 -1.35
N PRO A 202 1.46 2.44 -0.82
CA PRO A 202 1.69 1.23 -1.61
C PRO A 202 0.34 0.54 -1.87
N MET A 203 0.01 0.32 -3.15
CA MET A 203 -1.31 -0.18 -3.56
C MET A 203 -1.18 -1.31 -4.60
N PRO A 204 -0.62 -2.47 -4.21
CA PRO A 204 -0.42 -3.61 -5.11
C PRO A 204 -1.74 -4.37 -5.35
N VAL A 205 -2.68 -3.74 -6.05
CA VAL A 205 -3.96 -4.34 -6.43
C VAL A 205 -3.91 -4.97 -7.81
N ALA A 206 -4.87 -5.83 -8.08
CA ALA A 206 -5.02 -6.55 -9.33
C ALA A 206 -6.30 -6.18 -10.08
N SER A 207 -6.25 -6.25 -11.41
CA SER A 207 -7.43 -6.23 -12.27
C SER A 207 -7.79 -7.64 -12.78
N VAL A 208 -6.88 -8.61 -12.64
CA VAL A 208 -7.05 -9.99 -13.10
C VAL A 208 -6.54 -11.01 -12.06
N GLY A 209 -7.05 -12.22 -12.13
CA GLY A 209 -6.64 -13.34 -11.26
C GLY A 209 -7.43 -13.43 -9.95
N GLY A 210 -7.11 -14.43 -9.12
CA GLY A 210 -7.80 -14.69 -7.86
C GLY A 210 -9.31 -14.85 -8.02
N SER A 211 -10.09 -14.22 -7.14
CA SER A 211 -11.56 -14.23 -7.16
C SER A 211 -12.21 -13.26 -8.15
N ILE A 212 -11.42 -12.38 -8.78
CA ILE A 212 -11.92 -11.26 -9.62
C ILE A 212 -12.78 -11.77 -10.78
N GLY A 213 -12.40 -12.85 -11.45
CA GLY A 213 -13.14 -13.42 -12.57
C GLY A 213 -14.25 -14.40 -12.17
N ILE A 214 -14.34 -14.80 -10.91
CA ILE A 214 -15.20 -15.88 -10.43
C ILE A 214 -16.40 -15.32 -9.63
N ASN A 215 -16.18 -14.39 -8.70
CA ASN A 215 -17.20 -13.87 -7.82
C ASN A 215 -18.15 -12.91 -8.56
N PRO A 216 -19.48 -13.22 -8.63
CA PRO A 216 -20.45 -12.37 -9.32
C PRO A 216 -20.55 -10.95 -8.76
N SER A 217 -20.45 -10.77 -7.44
CA SER A 217 -20.50 -9.45 -6.81
C SER A 217 -19.30 -8.59 -7.22
N VAL A 218 -18.11 -9.19 -7.34
CA VAL A 218 -16.91 -8.50 -7.83
C VAL A 218 -17.09 -8.06 -9.28
N LYS A 219 -17.69 -8.90 -10.13
CA LYS A 219 -17.99 -8.52 -11.53
C LYS A 219 -18.90 -7.31 -11.62
N VAL A 220 -19.97 -7.26 -10.79
CA VAL A 220 -20.87 -6.12 -10.74
C VAL A 220 -20.16 -4.87 -10.25
N ALA A 221 -19.43 -4.94 -9.13
CA ALA A 221 -18.70 -3.81 -8.57
C ALA A 221 -17.68 -3.25 -9.57
N ARG A 222 -16.92 -4.12 -10.24
CA ARG A 222 -15.96 -3.71 -11.26
C ARG A 222 -16.63 -3.07 -12.49
N ALA A 223 -17.76 -3.60 -12.94
CA ALA A 223 -18.52 -3.00 -14.02
C ALA A 223 -19.02 -1.60 -13.65
N MET A 224 -19.47 -1.37 -12.40
CA MET A 224 -19.85 -0.05 -11.89
C MET A 224 -18.68 0.93 -11.89
N LEU A 225 -17.44 0.45 -11.67
CA LEU A 225 -16.21 1.24 -11.76
C LEU A 225 -15.67 1.44 -13.19
N GLY A 226 -16.33 0.87 -14.21
CA GLY A 226 -15.88 0.93 -15.60
C GLY A 226 -14.80 -0.10 -15.96
N ASN A 227 -14.66 -1.17 -15.19
CA ASN A 227 -13.65 -2.23 -15.36
C ASN A 227 -12.21 -1.66 -15.47
N PRO A 228 -11.75 -0.89 -14.50
CA PRO A 228 -10.44 -0.27 -14.56
C PRO A 228 -9.33 -1.31 -14.60
N ASP A 229 -8.19 -0.94 -15.21
CA ASP A 229 -6.92 -1.65 -15.05
C ASP A 229 -6.40 -1.51 -13.61
N ALA A 230 -5.32 -2.25 -13.28
CA ALA A 230 -4.79 -2.26 -11.92
C ALA A 230 -4.31 -0.87 -11.46
N LYS A 231 -3.67 -0.09 -12.34
CA LYS A 231 -3.17 1.25 -12.01
C LYS A 231 -4.30 2.25 -11.77
N THR A 232 -5.32 2.23 -12.62
CA THR A 232 -6.51 3.06 -12.47
C THR A 232 -7.29 2.67 -11.21
N LEU A 233 -7.45 1.36 -10.92
CA LEU A 233 -8.09 0.89 -9.70
C LEU A 233 -7.33 1.36 -8.45
N ALA A 234 -6.01 1.25 -8.44
CA ALA A 234 -5.17 1.73 -7.35
C ALA A 234 -5.35 3.25 -7.12
N SER A 235 -5.41 4.04 -8.20
CA SER A 235 -5.66 5.48 -8.14
C SER A 235 -7.04 5.83 -7.58
N ILE A 236 -8.08 5.09 -7.97
CA ILE A 236 -9.44 5.22 -7.42
C ILE A 236 -9.43 4.95 -5.91
N ILE A 237 -8.82 3.84 -5.47
CA ILE A 237 -8.77 3.43 -4.07
C ILE A 237 -8.09 4.49 -3.21
N VAL A 238 -6.91 4.99 -3.62
CA VAL A 238 -6.17 6.01 -2.86
C VAL A 238 -6.94 7.33 -2.83
N SER A 239 -7.60 7.71 -3.92
CA SER A 239 -8.43 8.93 -3.98
C SER A 239 -9.63 8.85 -3.03
N VAL A 240 -10.28 7.69 -2.94
CA VAL A 240 -11.37 7.48 -1.97
C VAL A 240 -10.83 7.49 -0.54
N GLY A 241 -9.64 6.93 -0.28
CA GLY A 241 -8.97 7.04 1.02
C GLY A 241 -8.75 8.49 1.45
N LEU A 242 -8.27 9.34 0.53
CA LEU A 242 -8.06 10.77 0.80
C LEU A 242 -9.40 11.50 1.04
N ALA A 243 -10.42 11.24 0.23
CA ALA A 243 -11.76 11.83 0.40
C ALA A 243 -12.41 11.39 1.73
N GLN A 244 -12.29 10.11 2.10
CA GLN A 244 -12.76 9.56 3.37
C GLN A 244 -12.07 10.24 4.55
N ASN A 245 -10.76 10.50 4.45
CA ASN A 245 -10.01 11.20 5.48
C ASN A 245 -10.46 12.65 5.64
N LEU A 246 -10.67 13.38 4.54
CA LEU A 246 -11.20 14.74 4.57
C LEU A 246 -12.56 14.80 5.30
N ALA A 247 -13.48 13.91 4.94
CA ALA A 247 -14.80 13.85 5.55
C ALA A 247 -14.71 13.63 7.07
N ALA A 248 -13.82 12.72 7.51
CA ALA A 248 -13.59 12.45 8.92
C ALA A 248 -12.97 13.65 9.64
N LEU A 249 -11.94 14.27 9.09
CA LEU A 249 -11.29 15.44 9.68
C LEU A 249 -12.25 16.61 9.78
N ARG A 250 -13.01 16.90 8.71
CA ARG A 250 -14.02 17.95 8.71
C ARG A 250 -15.06 17.75 9.82
N ALA A 251 -15.52 16.51 10.01
CA ALA A 251 -16.47 16.20 11.07
C ALA A 251 -15.86 16.38 12.47
N LEU A 252 -14.60 15.95 12.67
CA LEU A 252 -13.89 16.03 13.96
C LEU A 252 -13.63 17.46 14.39
N VAL A 253 -13.19 18.33 13.47
CA VAL A 253 -12.80 19.71 13.80
C VAL A 253 -13.94 20.71 13.61
N GLY A 254 -15.08 20.30 13.04
CA GLY A 254 -16.30 21.08 12.90
C GLY A 254 -17.29 20.78 14.04
N ASP A 255 -18.44 20.22 13.68
CA ASP A 255 -19.57 19.95 14.61
C ASP A 255 -19.32 18.77 15.58
N GLY A 256 -18.26 18.01 15.39
CA GLY A 256 -17.96 16.78 16.10
C GLY A 256 -18.54 15.53 15.41
N ILE A 257 -17.76 14.45 15.45
CA ILE A 257 -18.09 13.19 14.73
C ILE A 257 -19.35 12.52 15.29
N GLN A 258 -19.64 12.69 16.58
CA GLN A 258 -20.77 12.07 17.25
C GLN A 258 -22.13 12.57 16.71
N LYS A 259 -22.22 13.84 16.33
CA LYS A 259 -23.45 14.42 15.75
C LYS A 259 -23.86 13.75 14.44
N GLY A 260 -22.87 13.35 13.61
CA GLY A 260 -23.12 12.57 12.38
C GLY A 260 -23.54 11.13 12.66
N HIS A 261 -22.88 10.47 13.63
CA HIS A 261 -23.18 9.09 14.02
C HIS A 261 -24.58 8.95 14.65
N MET A 262 -25.02 9.92 15.47
CA MET A 262 -26.34 9.88 16.10
C MET A 262 -27.50 9.89 15.10
N LYS A 263 -27.35 10.58 13.96
CA LYS A 263 -28.36 10.55 12.89
C LYS A 263 -28.52 9.16 12.26
N LEU A 264 -27.41 8.41 12.11
CA LEU A 264 -27.42 7.05 11.57
C LEU A 264 -27.98 6.06 12.61
N HIS A 265 -27.60 6.21 13.87
CA HIS A 265 -28.16 5.42 14.99
C HIS A 265 -29.66 5.58 15.17
N ALA A 266 -30.18 6.79 15.01
CA ALA A 266 -31.62 7.04 15.09
C ALA A 266 -32.43 6.24 14.04
N LYS A 267 -31.87 6.10 12.82
CA LYS A 267 -32.49 5.25 11.77
C LYS A 267 -32.49 3.77 12.16
N SER A 268 -31.38 3.26 12.69
CA SER A 268 -31.26 1.86 13.12
C SER A 268 -32.19 1.55 14.30
N LEU A 269 -32.32 2.47 15.26
CA LEU A 269 -33.24 2.34 16.39
C LEU A 269 -34.72 2.38 15.92
N ALA A 270 -35.05 3.21 14.94
CA ALA A 270 -36.39 3.28 14.39
C ALA A 270 -36.79 2.02 13.58
N ILE A 271 -35.84 1.24 13.08
CA ILE A 271 -36.10 -0.04 12.40
C ILE A 271 -36.27 -1.17 13.43
N LEU A 272 -35.68 -1.06 14.62
CA LEU A 272 -35.75 -2.06 15.69
C LEU A 272 -36.95 -1.85 16.64
N ALA A 273 -37.60 -0.68 16.60
CA ALA A 273 -38.81 -0.36 17.35
C ALA A 273 -40.08 -0.67 16.55
#